data_f78f025d430f3726e9630ce5614e8497
#
_entry.id   f78f025d430f3726e9630ce5614e8497
#
_cell.length_a   1.000
_cell.length_b   1.000
_cell.length_c   1.000
_cell.angle_alpha   90.00
_cell.angle_beta   90.00
_cell.angle_gamma   90.00
#
_symmetry.space_group_name_H-M   'P 1'
#
loop_
_entity.id
_entity.type
_entity.pdbx_description
1 polymer ?
#
loop_
_entity_poly.entity_id
_entity_poly.type
_entity_poly.pdbx_seq_one_letter_code
_entity_poly.pdbx_strand_id
1 'polypeptide(L)'
;MKIGAAISPYQHFGICKCDLPDEVGARHIQFYEDDIDLAKRIGLDAFRTGVEWALLEPKAGNYDPKWASFFEKYFSYIKERGLELWLTAHHFTNPPWIWKEGGWESKSTVSYFLKYIDFILRNFNKYIDIFIIFNEPEIYIYLSYLKGDLPPYGFLAYKHAARAFENIKDAIISARDLAKSYGVVSTFTHPYRKYRTGALLKPLEWILSKASPSSFKLAEEMDLLAVNFYIVTEISLGDFANVLEPEALLDLRGRKVAVTEYGIATRNEEIREAYLCRMSHIFREIKPIAAIWWSFLHGYEWGLGYKPFFALVDENRRPTRLALRMREILETPPNTCSSVPRRLGLEWRVALEEGG
;
A
#
# COMPACT_ATOMS: atom_id res chain seq x y z
N MET A 1 17.57 7.49 -5.44
CA MET A 1 16.21 7.13 -5.00
C MET A 1 15.25 7.30 -6.17
N LYS A 2 14.43 6.31 -6.47
CA LYS A 2 13.33 6.44 -7.44
C LYS A 2 12.16 7.18 -6.81
N ILE A 3 11.52 8.05 -7.56
CA ILE A 3 10.33 8.78 -7.14
C ILE A 3 9.14 8.15 -7.84
N GLY A 4 8.14 7.71 -7.09
CA GLY A 4 6.97 7.04 -7.63
C GLY A 4 5.66 7.48 -7.02
N ALA A 5 4.57 7.00 -7.58
CA ALA A 5 3.25 7.08 -6.98
C ALA A 5 2.48 5.77 -7.15
N ALA A 6 1.50 5.56 -6.29
CA ALA A 6 0.75 4.32 -6.21
C ALA A 6 -0.75 4.52 -6.48
N ILE A 7 -1.35 3.46 -7.00
CA ILE A 7 -2.78 3.20 -6.99
C ILE A 7 -3.04 1.76 -6.58
N SER A 8 -4.25 1.46 -6.12
CA SER A 8 -4.71 0.08 -5.93
C SER A 8 -5.90 -0.24 -6.84
N PRO A 9 -6.11 -1.52 -7.20
CA PRO A 9 -7.21 -1.90 -8.08
C PRO A 9 -8.57 -1.44 -7.57
N TYR A 10 -8.98 -1.88 -6.39
CA TYR A 10 -10.29 -1.57 -5.83
C TYR A 10 -10.57 -0.06 -5.73
N GLN A 11 -9.60 0.68 -5.22
CA GLN A 11 -9.76 2.10 -4.92
C GLN A 11 -9.75 3.00 -6.17
N HIS A 12 -9.20 2.52 -7.32
CA HIS A 12 -8.93 3.41 -8.46
C HIS A 12 -9.37 2.86 -9.82
N PHE A 13 -9.54 1.54 -10.00
CA PHE A 13 -9.82 0.98 -11.32
C PHE A 13 -11.22 1.32 -11.86
N GLY A 14 -12.20 1.48 -10.97
CA GLY A 14 -13.59 1.71 -11.35
C GLY A 14 -14.38 0.43 -11.68
N ILE A 15 -13.76 -0.72 -11.47
CA ILE A 15 -14.37 -2.05 -11.55
C ILE A 15 -13.56 -3.02 -10.68
N CYS A 16 -14.23 -3.89 -9.93
CA CYS A 16 -13.59 -4.90 -9.10
C CYS A 16 -14.07 -6.32 -9.38
N LYS A 17 -15.38 -6.58 -9.31
CA LYS A 17 -15.98 -7.93 -9.26
C LYS A 17 -15.44 -8.78 -8.11
N CYS A 18 -14.90 -8.16 -7.10
CA CYS A 18 -14.31 -8.78 -5.94
C CYS A 18 -15.36 -9.05 -4.83
N ASP A 19 -14.89 -9.37 -3.65
CA ASP A 19 -15.70 -9.64 -2.45
C ASP A 19 -16.25 -8.37 -1.77
N LEU A 20 -16.01 -7.20 -2.36
CA LEU A 20 -16.59 -5.91 -1.96
C LEU A 20 -17.56 -5.38 -3.02
N PRO A 21 -18.45 -4.45 -2.67
CA PRO A 21 -19.31 -3.78 -3.65
C PRO A 21 -18.46 -3.12 -4.77
N ASP A 22 -18.97 -3.13 -6.00
CA ASP A 22 -18.32 -2.43 -7.10
C ASP A 22 -18.28 -0.92 -6.81
N GLU A 23 -17.07 -0.37 -6.72
CA GLU A 23 -16.84 1.05 -6.56
C GLU A 23 -16.44 1.69 -7.88
N VAL A 24 -16.93 2.90 -8.11
CA VAL A 24 -16.62 3.62 -9.35
C VAL A 24 -15.18 4.12 -9.36
N GLY A 25 -14.62 4.45 -8.21
CA GLY A 25 -13.24 4.92 -8.06
C GLY A 25 -12.86 5.99 -9.08
N ALA A 26 -11.58 6.09 -9.39
CA ALA A 26 -11.04 7.04 -10.39
C ALA A 26 -11.22 6.58 -11.84
N ARG A 27 -11.81 5.41 -12.08
CA ARG A 27 -11.96 4.78 -13.41
C ARG A 27 -10.64 4.67 -14.19
N HIS A 28 -9.57 4.36 -13.48
CA HIS A 28 -8.21 4.28 -14.07
C HIS A 28 -8.12 3.35 -15.27
N ILE A 29 -8.83 2.22 -15.24
CA ILE A 29 -8.85 1.26 -16.39
C ILE A 29 -9.30 1.93 -17.70
N GLN A 30 -10.20 2.90 -17.63
CA GLN A 30 -10.70 3.59 -18.81
C GLN A 30 -9.74 4.67 -19.35
N PHE A 31 -8.86 5.19 -18.49
CA PHE A 31 -7.98 6.32 -18.76
C PHE A 31 -6.50 6.02 -18.49
N TYR A 32 -6.13 4.73 -18.42
CA TYR A 32 -4.79 4.35 -17.96
C TYR A 32 -3.67 4.93 -18.83
N GLU A 33 -3.89 5.09 -20.12
CA GLU A 33 -2.89 5.68 -21.03
C GLU A 33 -2.62 7.14 -20.66
N ASP A 34 -3.69 7.93 -20.52
CA ASP A 34 -3.59 9.35 -20.12
C ASP A 34 -2.99 9.49 -18.71
N ASP A 35 -3.39 8.63 -17.77
CA ASP A 35 -2.90 8.64 -16.40
C ASP A 35 -1.41 8.29 -16.33
N ILE A 36 -0.95 7.29 -17.09
CA ILE A 36 0.47 6.91 -17.15
C ILE A 36 1.31 7.98 -17.88
N ASP A 37 0.78 8.57 -18.95
CA ASP A 37 1.43 9.70 -19.62
C ASP A 37 1.56 10.90 -18.68
N LEU A 38 0.54 11.17 -17.86
CA LEU A 38 0.59 12.22 -16.84
C LEU A 38 1.62 11.89 -15.75
N ALA A 39 1.66 10.64 -15.27
CA ALA A 39 2.66 10.20 -14.30
C ALA A 39 4.09 10.45 -14.81
N LYS A 40 4.35 10.14 -16.07
CA LYS A 40 5.64 10.44 -16.70
C LYS A 40 5.91 11.93 -16.83
N ARG A 41 4.92 12.73 -17.26
CA ARG A 41 5.06 14.19 -17.43
C ARG A 41 5.37 14.91 -16.12
N ILE A 42 4.81 14.48 -14.98
CA ILE A 42 5.13 15.05 -13.67
C ILE A 42 6.45 14.52 -13.08
N GLY A 43 7.17 13.71 -13.85
CA GLY A 43 8.53 13.30 -13.54
C GLY A 43 8.65 12.07 -12.64
N LEU A 44 7.67 11.17 -12.61
CA LEU A 44 7.82 9.92 -11.87
C LEU A 44 8.80 8.96 -12.57
N ASP A 45 9.51 8.17 -11.77
CA ASP A 45 10.41 7.10 -12.20
C ASP A 45 9.73 5.73 -12.10
N ALA A 46 8.77 5.57 -11.18
CA ALA A 46 8.10 4.32 -10.87
C ALA A 46 6.59 4.52 -10.73
N PHE A 47 5.84 3.52 -11.14
CA PHE A 47 4.40 3.47 -10.95
C PHE A 47 4.03 2.17 -10.23
N ARG A 48 3.44 2.28 -9.04
CA ARG A 48 2.95 1.12 -8.29
C ARG A 48 1.46 0.96 -8.57
N THR A 49 1.09 -0.22 -9.02
CA THR A 49 -0.30 -0.62 -9.29
C THR A 49 -0.51 -2.08 -8.89
N GLY A 50 -1.67 -2.64 -9.18
CA GLY A 50 -1.96 -4.03 -8.85
C GLY A 50 -2.67 -4.79 -9.96
N VAL A 51 -2.79 -6.09 -9.73
CA VAL A 51 -3.73 -6.96 -10.45
C VAL A 51 -4.94 -7.18 -9.53
N GLU A 52 -6.14 -6.96 -10.07
CA GLU A 52 -7.35 -7.38 -9.35
C GLU A 52 -7.57 -8.88 -9.59
N TRP A 53 -7.38 -9.68 -8.54
CA TRP A 53 -7.47 -11.14 -8.62
C TRP A 53 -8.83 -11.60 -9.12
N ALA A 54 -9.91 -10.96 -8.64
CA ALA A 54 -11.29 -11.30 -9.03
C ALA A 54 -11.59 -11.04 -10.52
N LEU A 55 -10.94 -10.04 -11.14
CA LEU A 55 -11.05 -9.81 -12.58
C LEU A 55 -10.28 -10.86 -13.37
N LEU A 56 -9.06 -11.19 -12.92
CA LEU A 56 -8.20 -12.12 -13.63
C LEU A 56 -8.68 -13.58 -13.48
N GLU A 57 -9.16 -13.96 -12.29
CA GLU A 57 -9.63 -15.32 -11.97
C GLU A 57 -11.06 -15.28 -11.39
N PRO A 58 -12.09 -15.03 -12.22
CA PRO A 58 -13.48 -14.91 -11.76
C PRO A 58 -14.07 -16.21 -11.20
N LYS A 59 -13.46 -17.34 -11.49
CA LYS A 59 -13.79 -18.68 -10.95
C LYS A 59 -12.49 -19.43 -10.69
N ALA A 60 -12.45 -20.24 -9.64
CA ALA A 60 -11.28 -21.01 -9.25
C ALA A 60 -10.67 -21.77 -10.44
N GLY A 61 -9.41 -21.52 -10.74
CA GLY A 61 -8.66 -22.15 -11.84
C GLY A 61 -9.03 -21.68 -13.25
N ASN A 62 -9.92 -20.70 -13.40
CA ASN A 62 -10.38 -20.22 -14.71
C ASN A 62 -9.97 -18.76 -14.88
N TYR A 63 -8.83 -18.52 -15.54
CA TYR A 63 -8.31 -17.21 -15.85
C TYR A 63 -9.02 -16.60 -17.08
N ASP A 64 -9.49 -15.35 -16.94
CA ASP A 64 -10.18 -14.65 -18.01
C ASP A 64 -9.15 -14.09 -19.03
N PRO A 65 -9.16 -14.58 -20.29
CA PRO A 65 -8.20 -14.16 -21.30
C PRO A 65 -8.33 -12.66 -21.67
N LYS A 66 -9.52 -12.09 -21.51
CA LYS A 66 -9.76 -10.66 -21.75
C LYS A 66 -8.97 -9.81 -20.74
N TRP A 67 -9.05 -10.17 -19.46
CA TRP A 67 -8.34 -9.46 -18.42
C TRP A 67 -6.83 -9.74 -18.46
N ALA A 68 -6.42 -10.96 -18.78
CA ALA A 68 -5.01 -11.26 -19.01
C ALA A 68 -4.41 -10.38 -20.12
N SER A 69 -5.12 -10.27 -21.27
CA SER A 69 -4.69 -9.40 -22.37
C SER A 69 -4.70 -7.91 -22.00
N PHE A 70 -5.69 -7.47 -21.20
CA PHE A 70 -5.72 -6.10 -20.70
C PHE A 70 -4.49 -5.80 -19.83
N PHE A 71 -4.19 -6.64 -18.83
CA PHE A 71 -3.04 -6.44 -17.94
C PHE A 71 -1.72 -6.47 -18.71
N GLU A 72 -1.57 -7.34 -19.73
CA GLU A 72 -0.38 -7.34 -20.56
C GLU A 72 -0.18 -6.00 -21.29
N LYS A 73 -1.23 -5.46 -21.91
CA LYS A 73 -1.19 -4.15 -22.56
C LYS A 73 -0.88 -3.02 -21.59
N TYR A 74 -1.54 -3.03 -20.44
CA TYR A 74 -1.37 -2.03 -19.38
C TYR A 74 0.08 -2.00 -18.86
N PHE A 75 0.65 -3.16 -18.56
CA PHE A 75 2.03 -3.25 -18.07
C PHE A 75 3.05 -2.91 -19.15
N SER A 76 2.82 -3.35 -20.41
CA SER A 76 3.63 -2.92 -21.55
C SER A 76 3.65 -1.41 -21.69
N TYR A 77 2.48 -0.76 -21.59
CA TYR A 77 2.37 0.68 -21.71
C TYR A 77 3.16 1.43 -20.63
N ILE A 78 3.10 0.98 -19.37
CA ILE A 78 3.93 1.55 -18.28
C ILE A 78 5.41 1.46 -18.65
N LYS A 79 5.88 0.30 -19.12
CA LYS A 79 7.28 0.10 -19.51
C LYS A 79 7.69 0.94 -20.72
N GLU A 80 6.83 1.07 -21.72
CA GLU A 80 7.05 1.91 -22.92
C GLU A 80 7.24 3.39 -22.57
N ARG A 81 6.62 3.87 -21.49
CA ARG A 81 6.83 5.22 -20.96
C ARG A 81 8.09 5.35 -20.10
N GLY A 82 8.87 4.27 -19.97
CA GLY A 82 10.11 4.26 -19.18
C GLY A 82 9.87 4.43 -17.68
N LEU A 83 8.75 3.92 -17.18
CA LEU A 83 8.45 3.81 -15.76
C LEU A 83 8.80 2.41 -15.25
N GLU A 84 9.34 2.31 -14.04
CA GLU A 84 9.40 1.04 -13.35
C GLU A 84 8.00 0.60 -12.91
N LEU A 85 7.67 -0.68 -13.16
CA LEU A 85 6.42 -1.29 -12.69
C LEU A 85 6.67 -1.96 -11.33
N TRP A 86 6.04 -1.42 -10.30
CA TRP A 86 5.95 -2.02 -8.98
C TRP A 86 4.58 -2.69 -8.85
N LEU A 87 4.52 -4.00 -9.08
CA LEU A 87 3.27 -4.75 -9.21
C LEU A 87 2.86 -5.38 -7.90
N THR A 88 1.67 -5.01 -7.38
CA THR A 88 1.06 -5.59 -6.19
C THR A 88 0.07 -6.68 -6.59
N ALA A 89 0.27 -7.91 -6.09
CA ALA A 89 -0.61 -9.03 -6.41
C ALA A 89 -1.89 -9.04 -5.56
N HIS A 90 -1.80 -8.69 -4.27
CA HIS A 90 -2.98 -8.64 -3.39
C HIS A 90 -3.04 -7.31 -2.64
N HIS A 91 -4.16 -6.60 -2.78
CA HIS A 91 -4.41 -5.34 -2.11
C HIS A 91 -5.83 -5.32 -1.50
N PHE A 92 -6.05 -6.15 -0.47
CA PHE A 92 -7.22 -6.27 0.40
C PHE A 92 -8.47 -6.92 -0.20
N THR A 93 -8.54 -7.12 -1.51
CA THR A 93 -9.70 -7.70 -2.17
C THR A 93 -9.44 -9.13 -2.64
N ASN A 94 -10.49 -9.95 -2.66
CA ASN A 94 -10.41 -11.34 -3.08
C ASN A 94 -11.52 -11.68 -4.09
N PRO A 95 -11.32 -12.71 -4.92
CA PRO A 95 -12.43 -13.27 -5.68
C PRO A 95 -13.53 -13.80 -4.73
N PRO A 96 -14.84 -13.54 -4.98
CA PRO A 96 -15.90 -13.98 -4.08
C PRO A 96 -15.96 -15.49 -3.83
N TRP A 97 -15.45 -16.30 -4.77
CA TRP A 97 -15.41 -17.76 -4.63
C TRP A 97 -14.45 -18.25 -3.55
N ILE A 98 -13.44 -17.47 -3.16
CA ILE A 98 -12.48 -17.81 -2.09
C ILE A 98 -13.19 -18.13 -0.77
N TRP A 99 -14.29 -17.44 -0.48
CA TRP A 99 -15.03 -17.64 0.77
C TRP A 99 -15.75 -18.99 0.83
N LYS A 100 -16.10 -19.56 -0.32
CA LYS A 100 -16.62 -20.94 -0.41
C LYS A 100 -15.54 -21.98 -0.13
N GLU A 101 -14.29 -21.65 -0.35
CA GLU A 101 -13.11 -22.47 -0.07
C GLU A 101 -12.57 -22.30 1.37
N GLY A 102 -13.23 -21.47 2.20
CA GLY A 102 -12.88 -21.22 3.59
C GLY A 102 -12.04 -19.97 3.84
N GLY A 103 -11.89 -19.08 2.83
CA GLY A 103 -11.14 -17.84 2.93
C GLY A 103 -9.68 -18.06 3.36
N TRP A 104 -9.05 -17.05 3.90
CA TRP A 104 -7.64 -17.12 4.32
C TRP A 104 -7.38 -18.06 5.52
N GLU A 105 -8.42 -18.55 6.19
CA GLU A 105 -8.28 -19.59 7.21
C GLU A 105 -7.99 -20.99 6.63
N SER A 106 -8.21 -21.18 5.35
CA SER A 106 -8.03 -22.45 4.67
C SER A 106 -6.68 -22.54 3.95
N LYS A 107 -6.01 -23.70 4.08
CA LYS A 107 -4.79 -23.98 3.30
C LYS A 107 -5.07 -24.10 1.79
N SER A 108 -6.31 -24.39 1.38
CA SER A 108 -6.68 -24.37 -0.04
C SER A 108 -6.54 -22.98 -0.65
N THR A 109 -6.89 -21.93 0.10
CA THR A 109 -6.70 -20.53 -0.33
C THR A 109 -5.23 -20.22 -0.60
N VAL A 110 -4.32 -20.68 0.25
CA VAL A 110 -2.87 -20.55 0.00
C VAL A 110 -2.50 -21.19 -1.34
N SER A 111 -3.00 -22.40 -1.61
CA SER A 111 -2.72 -23.10 -2.86
C SER A 111 -3.29 -22.38 -4.08
N TYR A 112 -4.51 -21.82 -3.99
CA TYR A 112 -5.10 -21.01 -5.07
C TYR A 112 -4.30 -19.71 -5.28
N PHE A 113 -3.93 -19.04 -4.21
CA PHE A 113 -3.12 -17.83 -4.29
C PHE A 113 -1.77 -18.08 -4.97
N LEU A 114 -1.09 -19.18 -4.65
CA LEU A 114 0.17 -19.55 -5.31
C LEU A 114 -0.01 -19.86 -6.80
N LYS A 115 -1.12 -20.47 -7.22
CA LYS A 115 -1.44 -20.66 -8.65
C LYS A 115 -1.68 -19.30 -9.34
N TYR A 116 -2.36 -18.38 -8.68
CA TYR A 116 -2.56 -17.02 -9.18
C TYR A 116 -1.23 -16.27 -9.31
N ILE A 117 -0.34 -16.37 -8.32
CA ILE A 117 1.02 -15.79 -8.39
C ILE A 117 1.81 -16.39 -9.54
N ASP A 118 1.77 -17.73 -9.71
CA ASP A 118 2.43 -18.42 -10.83
C ASP A 118 1.91 -17.93 -12.18
N PHE A 119 0.59 -17.74 -12.30
CA PHE A 119 0.00 -17.18 -13.52
C PHE A 119 0.53 -15.77 -13.82
N ILE A 120 0.57 -14.88 -12.82
CA ILE A 120 1.11 -13.52 -12.97
C ILE A 120 2.57 -13.57 -13.42
N LEU A 121 3.41 -14.32 -12.73
CA LEU A 121 4.83 -14.39 -13.01
C LEU A 121 5.11 -15.01 -14.39
N ARG A 122 4.40 -16.08 -14.75
CA ARG A 122 4.55 -16.74 -16.06
C ARG A 122 4.22 -15.81 -17.22
N ASN A 123 3.20 -14.97 -17.09
CA ASN A 123 2.72 -14.13 -18.19
C ASN A 123 3.33 -12.72 -18.19
N PHE A 124 3.68 -12.17 -17.02
CA PHE A 124 4.00 -10.74 -16.88
C PHE A 124 5.37 -10.43 -16.29
N ASN A 125 6.20 -11.44 -15.92
CA ASN A 125 7.50 -11.22 -15.26
C ASN A 125 8.40 -10.23 -16.01
N LYS A 126 8.38 -10.24 -17.34
CA LYS A 126 9.17 -9.35 -18.21
C LYS A 126 8.90 -7.86 -18.02
N TYR A 127 7.76 -7.50 -17.42
CA TYR A 127 7.36 -6.12 -17.17
C TYR A 127 7.64 -5.68 -15.73
N ILE A 128 7.79 -6.64 -14.79
CA ILE A 128 7.83 -6.39 -13.34
C ILE A 128 9.24 -6.03 -12.91
N ASP A 129 9.43 -4.83 -12.37
CA ASP A 129 10.70 -4.43 -11.75
C ASP A 129 10.74 -4.85 -10.27
N ILE A 130 9.65 -4.66 -9.52
CA ILE A 130 9.48 -5.12 -8.15
C ILE A 130 8.09 -5.75 -7.99
N PHE A 131 8.06 -6.95 -7.44
CA PHE A 131 6.84 -7.70 -7.18
C PHE A 131 6.45 -7.61 -5.71
N ILE A 132 5.31 -6.99 -5.44
CA ILE A 132 4.73 -6.86 -4.09
C ILE A 132 3.67 -7.95 -3.95
N ILE A 133 3.99 -9.00 -3.22
CA ILE A 133 3.13 -10.19 -3.08
C ILE A 133 1.82 -9.83 -2.36
N PHE A 134 1.92 -9.08 -1.27
CA PHE A 134 0.79 -8.72 -0.42
C PHE A 134 0.95 -7.32 0.15
N ASN A 135 -0.13 -6.53 0.11
CA ASN A 135 -0.15 -5.23 0.78
C ASN A 135 -0.58 -5.39 2.23
N GLU A 136 0.23 -4.94 3.18
CA GLU A 136 -0.09 -4.77 4.61
C GLU A 136 -0.91 -5.94 5.22
N PRO A 137 -0.36 -7.15 5.33
CA PRO A 137 -1.12 -8.30 5.81
C PRO A 137 -1.73 -8.10 7.20
N GLU A 138 -1.08 -7.34 8.10
CA GLU A 138 -1.60 -7.04 9.42
C GLU A 138 -2.84 -6.14 9.38
N ILE A 139 -2.84 -5.14 8.48
CA ILE A 139 -3.98 -4.25 8.32
C ILE A 139 -5.14 -5.00 7.70
N TYR A 140 -4.87 -5.84 6.69
CA TYR A 140 -5.89 -6.71 6.12
C TYR A 140 -6.55 -7.60 7.19
N ILE A 141 -5.75 -8.27 8.04
CA ILE A 141 -6.26 -9.10 9.15
C ILE A 141 -7.04 -8.26 10.16
N TYR A 142 -6.56 -7.08 10.52
CA TYR A 142 -7.27 -6.19 11.43
C TYR A 142 -8.64 -5.79 10.87
N LEU A 143 -8.69 -5.33 9.64
CA LEU A 143 -9.96 -4.89 9.01
C LEU A 143 -10.93 -6.05 8.77
N SER A 144 -10.41 -7.24 8.42
CA SER A 144 -11.25 -8.39 8.06
C SER A 144 -11.76 -9.19 9.27
N TYR A 145 -10.93 -9.38 10.31
CA TYR A 145 -11.24 -10.31 11.40
C TYR A 145 -11.43 -9.63 12.76
N LEU A 146 -10.92 -8.43 12.96
CA LEU A 146 -10.98 -7.77 14.27
C LEU A 146 -11.92 -6.58 14.29
N LYS A 147 -11.95 -5.78 13.22
CA LYS A 147 -12.83 -4.62 13.07
C LYS A 147 -14.13 -4.94 12.33
N GLY A 148 -14.07 -5.81 11.33
CA GLY A 148 -15.24 -6.22 10.55
C GLY A 148 -15.59 -5.30 9.36
N ASP A 149 -14.64 -4.53 8.86
CA ASP A 149 -14.85 -3.63 7.71
C ASP A 149 -14.74 -4.36 6.37
N LEU A 150 -13.97 -5.45 6.33
CA LEU A 150 -13.75 -6.25 5.13
C LEU A 150 -14.22 -7.70 5.36
N PRO A 151 -14.54 -8.46 4.27
CA PRO A 151 -14.83 -9.89 4.41
C PRO A 151 -13.71 -10.64 5.16
N PRO A 152 -14.04 -11.60 6.02
CA PRO A 152 -15.36 -12.17 6.30
C PRO A 152 -16.18 -11.39 7.34
N TYR A 153 -15.90 -10.11 7.56
CA TYR A 153 -16.60 -9.22 8.51
C TYR A 153 -16.56 -9.70 9.95
N GLY A 154 -15.42 -10.30 10.34
CA GLY A 154 -15.20 -10.81 11.69
C GLY A 154 -15.01 -9.67 12.69
N PHE A 155 -15.67 -9.76 13.84
CA PHE A 155 -15.48 -8.81 14.93
C PHE A 155 -14.81 -9.51 16.13
N LEU A 156 -13.68 -8.99 16.58
CA LEU A 156 -12.86 -9.56 17.66
C LEU A 156 -12.58 -11.07 17.50
N ALA A 157 -12.52 -11.55 16.27
CA ALA A 157 -12.38 -12.97 15.91
C ALA A 157 -10.91 -13.43 15.99
N TYR A 158 -10.26 -13.30 17.14
CA TYR A 158 -8.81 -13.48 17.33
C TYR A 158 -8.26 -14.83 16.87
N LYS A 159 -8.98 -15.95 17.12
CA LYS A 159 -8.53 -17.29 16.69
C LYS A 159 -8.54 -17.44 15.17
N HIS A 160 -9.55 -16.88 14.51
CA HIS A 160 -9.70 -16.84 13.06
C HIS A 160 -8.62 -15.93 12.45
N ALA A 161 -8.44 -14.74 13.03
CA ALA A 161 -7.38 -13.80 12.66
C ALA A 161 -5.99 -14.44 12.71
N ALA A 162 -5.65 -15.13 13.80
CA ALA A 162 -4.36 -15.79 13.95
C ALA A 162 -4.15 -16.87 12.87
N ARG A 163 -5.17 -17.70 12.59
CA ARG A 163 -5.08 -18.76 11.57
C ARG A 163 -4.92 -18.16 10.17
N ALA A 164 -5.71 -17.15 9.83
CA ALA A 164 -5.63 -16.49 8.54
C ALA A 164 -4.26 -15.79 8.36
N PHE A 165 -3.75 -15.16 9.41
CA PHE A 165 -2.44 -14.50 9.36
C PHE A 165 -1.29 -15.49 9.14
N GLU A 166 -1.29 -16.65 9.83
CA GLU A 166 -0.28 -17.68 9.59
C GLU A 166 -0.34 -18.19 8.14
N ASN A 167 -1.53 -18.43 7.60
CA ASN A 167 -1.70 -18.85 6.21
C ASN A 167 -1.22 -17.78 5.21
N ILE A 168 -1.45 -16.49 5.48
CA ILE A 168 -0.94 -15.40 4.63
C ILE A 168 0.59 -15.35 4.70
N LYS A 169 1.20 -15.53 5.87
CA LYS A 169 2.67 -15.61 5.98
C LYS A 169 3.24 -16.77 5.17
N ASP A 170 2.64 -17.97 5.28
CA ASP A 170 3.04 -19.13 4.48
C ASP A 170 2.92 -18.86 2.98
N ALA A 171 1.83 -18.17 2.57
CA ALA A 171 1.61 -17.78 1.18
C ALA A 171 2.68 -16.80 0.70
N ILE A 172 3.04 -15.80 1.51
CA ILE A 172 4.09 -14.80 1.19
C ILE A 172 5.45 -15.49 1.03
N ILE A 173 5.83 -16.38 1.96
CA ILE A 173 7.10 -17.11 1.91
C ILE A 173 7.17 -17.97 0.64
N SER A 174 6.12 -18.74 0.37
CA SER A 174 6.07 -19.61 -0.82
C SER A 174 6.04 -18.82 -2.12
N ALA A 175 5.34 -17.68 -2.15
CA ALA A 175 5.29 -16.79 -3.31
C ALA A 175 6.63 -16.08 -3.56
N ARG A 176 7.40 -15.74 -2.51
CA ARG A 176 8.78 -15.23 -2.64
C ARG A 176 9.67 -16.25 -3.33
N ASP A 177 9.63 -17.51 -2.88
CA ASP A 177 10.46 -18.57 -3.45
C ASP A 177 10.06 -18.84 -4.91
N LEU A 178 8.78 -18.76 -5.23
CA LEU A 178 8.28 -18.82 -6.59
C LEU A 178 8.76 -17.66 -7.44
N ALA A 179 8.66 -16.40 -6.97
CA ALA A 179 9.13 -15.21 -7.67
C ALA A 179 10.64 -15.31 -7.97
N LYS A 180 11.41 -15.80 -7.01
CA LYS A 180 12.84 -16.06 -7.18
C LYS A 180 13.14 -17.05 -8.32
N SER A 181 12.31 -18.07 -8.51
CA SER A 181 12.48 -19.03 -9.62
C SER A 181 12.24 -18.41 -11.00
N TYR A 182 11.50 -17.30 -11.06
CA TYR A 182 11.31 -16.47 -12.25
C TYR A 182 12.33 -15.33 -12.38
N GLY A 183 13.28 -15.21 -11.46
CA GLY A 183 14.27 -14.13 -11.44
C GLY A 183 13.71 -12.76 -11.07
N VAL A 184 12.54 -12.70 -10.42
CA VAL A 184 11.85 -11.47 -10.05
C VAL A 184 12.15 -11.11 -8.61
N VAL A 185 12.58 -9.87 -8.37
CA VAL A 185 12.76 -9.30 -7.02
C VAL A 185 11.40 -9.12 -6.37
N SER A 186 11.22 -9.73 -5.20
CA SER A 186 9.91 -9.73 -4.53
C SER A 186 9.96 -9.24 -3.10
N THR A 187 8.84 -8.70 -2.65
CA THR A 187 8.60 -8.24 -1.29
C THR A 187 7.12 -8.31 -0.94
N PHE A 188 6.76 -7.93 0.27
CA PHE A 188 5.42 -7.49 0.65
C PHE A 188 5.53 -6.19 1.43
N THR A 189 4.46 -5.39 1.50
CA THR A 189 4.54 -4.14 2.23
C THR A 189 4.18 -4.34 3.69
N HIS A 190 5.04 -3.84 4.57
CA HIS A 190 4.82 -3.84 6.01
C HIS A 190 4.28 -2.47 6.46
N PRO A 191 3.15 -2.39 7.20
CA PRO A 191 2.70 -1.14 7.79
C PRO A 191 3.65 -0.75 8.92
N TYR A 192 4.55 0.19 8.64
CA TYR A 192 5.56 0.62 9.60
C TYR A 192 4.94 1.55 10.65
N ARG A 193 4.43 0.95 11.71
CA ARG A 193 3.81 1.65 12.85
C ARG A 193 4.73 1.70 14.03
N LYS A 194 4.77 2.84 14.69
CA LYS A 194 5.42 3.00 15.99
C LYS A 194 4.41 3.47 17.01
N TYR A 195 4.64 3.00 18.24
CA TYR A 195 3.92 3.44 19.42
C TYR A 195 4.85 4.30 20.25
N ARG A 196 4.35 5.41 20.76
CA ARG A 196 5.05 6.25 21.70
C ARG A 196 4.22 6.42 22.96
N THR A 197 4.86 6.30 24.11
CA THR A 197 4.20 6.45 25.39
C THR A 197 4.99 7.42 26.28
N GLY A 198 4.30 8.09 27.19
CA GLY A 198 4.95 8.80 28.27
C GLY A 198 5.74 7.84 29.18
N ALA A 199 6.66 8.39 30.01
CA ALA A 199 7.59 7.61 30.82
C ALA A 199 6.89 6.52 31.68
N LEU A 200 5.73 6.82 32.24
CA LEU A 200 4.94 5.88 33.06
C LEU A 200 4.36 4.70 32.28
N LEU A 201 4.16 4.83 30.97
CA LEU A 201 3.57 3.81 30.09
C LEU A 201 4.60 3.12 29.20
N LYS A 202 5.91 3.32 29.42
CA LYS A 202 6.98 2.65 28.67
C LYS A 202 6.84 1.11 28.61
N PRO A 203 6.41 0.40 29.67
CA PRO A 203 6.16 -1.04 29.58
C PRO A 203 5.06 -1.38 28.57
N LEU A 204 4.01 -0.54 28.43
CA LEU A 204 2.95 -0.73 27.45
C LEU A 204 3.46 -0.56 26.01
N GLU A 205 4.34 0.41 25.76
CA GLU A 205 5.00 0.59 24.45
C GLU A 205 5.75 -0.70 24.05
N TRP A 206 6.50 -1.28 24.97
CA TRP A 206 7.19 -2.54 24.74
C TRP A 206 6.21 -3.70 24.49
N ILE A 207 5.14 -3.82 25.28
CA ILE A 207 4.10 -4.84 25.10
C ILE A 207 3.45 -4.70 23.72
N LEU A 208 3.04 -3.50 23.33
CA LEU A 208 2.39 -3.24 22.03
C LEU A 208 3.33 -3.53 20.87
N SER A 209 4.61 -3.17 21.00
CA SER A 209 5.62 -3.48 19.98
C SER A 209 5.87 -4.98 19.82
N LYS A 210 5.62 -5.79 20.87
CA LYS A 210 5.76 -7.25 20.86
C LYS A 210 4.46 -7.97 20.52
N ALA A 211 3.32 -7.41 20.94
CA ALA A 211 2.00 -7.99 20.74
C ALA A 211 1.42 -7.72 19.33
N SER A 212 1.93 -6.70 18.65
CA SER A 212 1.62 -6.52 17.24
C SER A 212 2.16 -7.75 16.48
N PRO A 213 1.30 -8.53 15.79
CA PRO A 213 1.77 -9.68 15.02
C PRO A 213 2.75 -9.15 13.99
N SER A 214 4.02 -9.37 14.26
CA SER A 214 5.06 -8.67 13.55
C SER A 214 5.43 -9.44 12.30
N SER A 215 4.89 -9.05 11.17
CA SER A 215 5.45 -9.42 9.87
C SER A 215 6.79 -8.72 9.61
N PHE A 216 7.26 -7.84 10.53
CA PHE A 216 8.49 -7.07 10.32
C PHE A 216 9.72 -7.96 10.12
N LYS A 217 9.87 -9.02 10.95
CA LYS A 217 10.96 -9.99 10.74
C LYS A 217 10.89 -10.66 9.38
N LEU A 218 9.69 -11.06 8.95
CA LEU A 218 9.50 -11.62 7.62
C LEU A 218 9.83 -10.58 6.54
N ALA A 219 9.48 -9.31 6.75
CA ALA A 219 9.81 -8.23 5.81
C ALA A 219 11.34 -8.00 5.69
N GLU A 220 12.09 -8.19 6.78
CA GLU A 220 13.56 -8.14 6.77
C GLU A 220 14.21 -9.32 6.01
N GLU A 221 13.52 -10.44 5.89
CA GLU A 221 13.97 -11.64 5.15
C GLU A 221 13.62 -11.62 3.66
N MET A 222 12.88 -10.60 3.20
CA MET A 222 12.55 -10.42 1.78
C MET A 222 13.74 -9.82 1.00
N ASP A 223 13.70 -9.88 -0.32
CA ASP A 223 14.73 -9.30 -1.20
C ASP A 223 14.91 -7.79 -0.97
N LEU A 224 13.87 -7.14 -0.47
CA LEU A 224 13.78 -5.72 -0.19
C LEU A 224 12.83 -5.49 0.99
N LEU A 225 13.26 -4.70 1.98
CA LEU A 225 12.37 -4.23 3.04
C LEU A 225 11.44 -3.13 2.48
N ALA A 226 10.18 -3.43 2.28
CA ALA A 226 9.16 -2.49 1.80
C ALA A 226 8.25 -2.05 2.95
N VAL A 227 8.15 -0.75 3.18
CA VAL A 227 7.35 -0.19 4.28
C VAL A 227 6.36 0.86 3.78
N ASN A 228 5.14 0.82 4.33
CA ASN A 228 4.16 1.90 4.23
C ASN A 228 4.20 2.70 5.51
N PHE A 229 4.32 4.02 5.41
CA PHE A 229 4.46 4.91 6.57
C PHE A 229 3.56 6.12 6.45
N TYR A 230 2.74 6.33 7.47
CA TYR A 230 1.85 7.50 7.57
C TYR A 230 1.97 8.21 8.91
N ILE A 231 1.91 7.47 10.03
CA ILE A 231 1.73 8.02 11.38
C ILE A 231 2.50 7.25 12.44
N VAL A 232 2.69 7.90 13.57
CA VAL A 232 3.06 7.30 14.86
C VAL A 232 1.87 7.40 15.80
N THR A 233 1.59 6.38 16.58
CA THR A 233 0.51 6.42 17.59
C THR A 233 1.10 6.81 18.95
N GLU A 234 0.71 7.96 19.47
CA GLU A 234 1.01 8.40 20.85
C GLU A 234 -0.08 7.88 21.79
N ILE A 235 0.35 7.27 22.88
CA ILE A 235 -0.52 6.72 23.93
C ILE A 235 -0.24 7.44 25.23
N SER A 236 -1.24 8.09 25.80
CA SER A 236 -1.20 8.72 27.10
C SER A 236 -2.35 8.20 27.99
N LEU A 237 -2.33 8.52 29.28
CA LEU A 237 -3.44 8.17 30.17
C LEU A 237 -4.73 8.83 29.69
N GLY A 238 -5.64 8.01 29.14
CA GLY A 238 -6.94 8.45 28.65
C GLY A 238 -6.97 9.04 27.24
N ASP A 239 -5.85 9.02 26.47
CA ASP A 239 -5.84 9.54 25.10
C ASP A 239 -4.96 8.69 24.17
N PHE A 240 -5.46 8.46 22.95
CA PHE A 240 -4.73 7.87 21.85
C PHE A 240 -4.71 8.88 20.70
N ALA A 241 -3.53 9.33 20.31
CA ALA A 241 -3.39 10.29 19.23
C ALA A 241 -2.51 9.76 18.10
N ASN A 242 -2.98 9.87 16.88
CA ASN A 242 -2.13 9.65 15.71
C ASN A 242 -1.40 10.95 15.37
N VAL A 243 -0.08 10.88 15.30
CA VAL A 243 0.78 12.03 15.05
C VAL A 243 1.66 11.82 13.85
N LEU A 244 1.92 12.90 13.15
CA LEU A 244 2.83 12.94 12.04
C LEU A 244 4.27 13.08 12.56
N GLU A 245 5.04 12.01 12.49
CA GLU A 245 6.43 11.96 12.95
C GLU A 245 7.32 11.19 11.96
N PRO A 246 7.69 11.81 10.81
CA PRO A 246 8.54 11.20 9.81
C PRO A 246 9.88 10.67 10.33
N GLU A 247 10.40 11.26 11.41
CA GLU A 247 11.64 10.87 12.07
C GLU A 247 11.63 9.42 12.57
N ALA A 248 10.45 8.83 12.73
CA ALA A 248 10.32 7.40 13.06
C ALA A 248 10.99 6.49 12.01
N LEU A 249 11.08 6.93 10.74
CA LEU A 249 11.77 6.20 9.68
C LEU A 249 13.30 6.16 9.85
N LEU A 250 13.89 7.05 10.67
CA LEU A 250 15.34 7.06 10.86
C LEU A 250 15.90 5.77 11.45
N ASP A 251 15.08 4.95 12.09
CA ASP A 251 15.47 3.61 12.58
C ASP A 251 15.75 2.63 11.43
N LEU A 252 15.38 2.99 10.20
CA LEU A 252 15.65 2.20 9.00
C LEU A 252 16.99 2.53 8.34
N ARG A 253 17.80 3.42 8.93
CA ARG A 253 19.14 3.76 8.43
C ARG A 253 20.00 2.51 8.24
N GLY A 254 20.72 2.47 7.12
CA GLY A 254 21.63 1.39 6.78
C GLY A 254 20.94 0.11 6.27
N ARG A 255 19.62 0.10 6.15
CA ARG A 255 18.85 -1.00 5.57
C ARG A 255 18.59 -0.78 4.08
N LYS A 256 18.50 -1.86 3.30
CA LYS A 256 18.01 -1.81 1.92
C LYS A 256 16.49 -1.69 1.97
N VAL A 257 15.98 -0.48 1.97
CA VAL A 257 14.56 -0.17 2.19
C VAL A 257 13.93 0.55 1.00
N ALA A 258 12.65 0.30 0.75
CA ALA A 258 11.77 1.15 -0.04
C ALA A 258 10.62 1.65 0.83
N VAL A 259 10.28 2.92 0.71
CA VAL A 259 9.05 3.48 1.28
C VAL A 259 7.97 3.37 0.20
N THR A 260 7.15 2.34 0.30
CA THR A 260 6.20 1.92 -0.73
C THR A 260 4.86 2.62 -0.67
N GLU A 261 4.59 3.28 0.45
CA GLU A 261 3.55 4.29 0.60
C GLU A 261 3.96 5.31 1.65
N TYR A 262 3.78 6.58 1.33
CA TYR A 262 3.79 7.70 2.25
C TYR A 262 2.93 8.82 1.66
N GLY A 263 2.31 9.63 2.51
CA GLY A 263 1.43 10.70 2.05
C GLY A 263 0.76 11.41 3.20
N ILE A 264 0.02 12.45 2.88
CA ILE A 264 -0.77 13.24 3.83
C ILE A 264 -2.13 13.59 3.21
N ALA A 265 -3.21 13.31 3.95
CA ALA A 265 -4.57 13.56 3.50
C ALA A 265 -4.99 15.01 3.77
N THR A 266 -4.76 15.88 2.83
CA THR A 266 -5.24 17.27 2.88
C THR A 266 -5.23 17.88 1.49
N ARG A 267 -6.13 18.85 1.24
CA ARG A 267 -6.11 19.68 0.04
C ARG A 267 -5.25 20.97 0.21
N ASN A 268 -4.73 21.20 1.41
CA ASN A 268 -3.84 22.33 1.65
C ASN A 268 -2.45 22.04 1.08
N GLU A 269 -2.14 22.65 -0.04
CA GLU A 269 -0.88 22.45 -0.76
C GLU A 269 0.36 22.91 0.01
N GLU A 270 0.24 23.90 0.91
CA GLU A 270 1.35 24.36 1.74
C GLU A 270 1.73 23.30 2.78
N ILE A 271 0.73 22.68 3.41
CA ILE A 271 0.94 21.56 4.34
C ILE A 271 1.54 20.35 3.60
N ARG A 272 1.07 20.06 2.40
CA ARG A 272 1.57 18.95 1.57
C ARG A 272 3.04 19.15 1.18
N GLU A 273 3.41 20.35 0.73
CA GLU A 273 4.79 20.67 0.39
C GLU A 273 5.69 20.69 1.63
N ALA A 274 5.22 21.22 2.76
CA ALA A 274 5.95 21.19 4.02
C ALA A 274 6.20 19.76 4.51
N TYR A 275 5.20 18.88 4.39
CA TYR A 275 5.35 17.45 4.68
C TYR A 275 6.38 16.80 3.77
N LEU A 276 6.29 17.01 2.46
CA LEU A 276 7.23 16.46 1.51
C LEU A 276 8.66 16.94 1.72
N CYS A 277 8.83 18.25 2.05
CA CYS A 277 10.11 18.82 2.43
C CYS A 277 10.70 18.08 3.65
N ARG A 278 9.91 17.85 4.69
CA ARG A 278 10.34 17.10 5.87
C ARG A 278 10.70 15.65 5.55
N MET A 279 9.88 14.97 4.75
CA MET A 279 10.17 13.63 4.27
C MET A 279 11.47 13.57 3.44
N SER A 280 11.77 14.58 2.62
CA SER A 280 12.98 14.60 1.80
C SER A 280 14.26 14.62 2.65
N HIS A 281 14.26 15.33 3.79
CA HIS A 281 15.38 15.29 4.73
C HIS A 281 15.56 13.90 5.35
N ILE A 282 14.46 13.23 5.72
CA ILE A 282 14.49 11.86 6.21
C ILE A 282 15.02 10.91 5.13
N PHE A 283 14.57 11.05 3.89
CA PHE A 283 15.01 10.20 2.78
C PHE A 283 16.51 10.36 2.46
N ARG A 284 17.09 11.55 2.67
CA ARG A 284 18.55 11.75 2.56
C ARG A 284 19.32 10.94 3.60
N GLU A 285 18.75 10.76 4.77
CA GLU A 285 19.35 10.00 5.87
C GLU A 285 19.22 8.49 5.69
N ILE A 286 18.01 7.99 5.36
CA ILE A 286 17.75 6.55 5.23
C ILE A 286 18.11 6.00 3.84
N LYS A 287 18.21 6.87 2.82
CA LYS A 287 18.55 6.55 1.42
C LYS A 287 17.73 5.39 0.86
N PRO A 288 16.39 5.50 0.82
CA PRO A 288 15.57 4.42 0.30
C PRO A 288 15.82 4.24 -1.19
N ILE A 289 15.67 3.03 -1.71
CA ILE A 289 15.80 2.77 -3.15
C ILE A 289 14.68 3.46 -3.93
N ALA A 290 13.48 3.51 -3.35
CA ALA A 290 12.33 4.23 -3.89
C ALA A 290 11.50 4.85 -2.77
N ALA A 291 10.83 5.96 -3.10
CA ALA A 291 9.79 6.59 -2.29
C ALA A 291 8.54 6.77 -3.16
N ILE A 292 7.47 6.08 -2.80
CA ILE A 292 6.24 5.98 -3.59
C ILE A 292 5.12 6.69 -2.85
N TRP A 293 4.61 7.77 -3.43
CA TRP A 293 3.53 8.56 -2.86
C TRP A 293 2.19 7.83 -2.95
N TRP A 294 1.45 7.78 -1.87
CA TRP A 294 0.05 7.41 -1.85
C TRP A 294 -0.80 8.69 -1.85
N SER A 295 -1.63 8.89 -2.85
CA SER A 295 -1.90 8.10 -4.05
C SER A 295 -1.64 8.93 -5.31
N PHE A 296 -1.57 8.31 -6.48
CA PHE A 296 -1.48 9.04 -7.74
C PHE A 296 -2.80 9.73 -8.07
N LEU A 297 -3.90 8.99 -8.05
CA LEU A 297 -5.25 9.49 -8.31
C LEU A 297 -6.04 9.63 -7.00
N HIS A 298 -7.02 10.53 -6.98
CA HIS A 298 -8.01 10.57 -5.91
C HIS A 298 -8.92 9.34 -6.00
N GLY A 299 -9.02 8.58 -4.91
CA GLY A 299 -9.74 7.31 -4.87
C GLY A 299 -10.52 7.11 -3.57
N TYR A 300 -11.07 5.92 -3.46
CA TYR A 300 -11.81 5.47 -2.28
C TYR A 300 -10.84 5.03 -1.17
N GLU A 301 -10.98 5.57 0.03
CA GLU A 301 -10.09 5.27 1.16
C GLU A 301 -10.80 4.38 2.20
N TRP A 302 -11.09 3.15 1.79
CA TRP A 302 -11.72 2.10 2.61
C TRP A 302 -12.91 2.63 3.42
N GLY A 303 -13.00 2.38 4.72
CA GLY A 303 -14.07 2.87 5.61
C GLY A 303 -14.24 4.39 5.68
N LEU A 304 -13.36 5.18 5.04
CA LEU A 304 -13.37 6.65 5.03
C LEU A 304 -14.01 7.24 3.76
N GLY A 305 -14.29 6.38 2.76
CA GLY A 305 -14.86 6.81 1.50
C GLY A 305 -13.94 7.74 0.70
N TYR A 306 -14.50 8.75 0.07
CA TYR A 306 -13.75 9.72 -0.74
C TYR A 306 -13.32 10.99 0.00
N LYS A 307 -13.51 11.05 1.32
CA LYS A 307 -13.18 12.25 2.12
C LYS A 307 -11.68 12.56 2.16
N PRO A 308 -10.77 11.57 2.42
CA PRO A 308 -9.35 11.85 2.49
C PRO A 308 -8.75 12.17 1.11
N PHE A 309 -8.01 13.26 1.00
CA PHE A 309 -7.37 13.65 -0.25
C PHE A 309 -5.85 13.48 -0.17
N PHE A 310 -5.36 12.34 -0.63
CA PHE A 310 -3.93 12.04 -0.73
C PHE A 310 -3.34 12.36 -2.12
N ALA A 311 -4.19 12.47 -3.12
CA ALA A 311 -3.84 12.35 -4.53
C ALA A 311 -2.84 13.40 -5.05
N LEU A 312 -1.98 12.97 -5.96
CA LEU A 312 -1.17 13.88 -6.79
C LEU A 312 -1.98 14.49 -7.93
N VAL A 313 -3.05 13.82 -8.34
CA VAL A 313 -3.91 14.21 -9.46
C VAL A 313 -5.36 14.25 -8.96
N ASP A 314 -6.03 15.38 -9.19
CA ASP A 314 -7.40 15.61 -8.73
C ASP A 314 -8.45 14.77 -9.52
N GLU A 315 -9.71 14.92 -9.15
CA GLU A 315 -10.84 14.22 -9.75
C GLU A 315 -11.04 14.54 -11.26
N ASN A 316 -10.47 15.67 -11.71
CA ASN A 316 -10.50 16.11 -13.11
C ASN A 316 -9.22 15.74 -13.88
N ARG A 317 -8.39 14.87 -13.34
CA ARG A 317 -7.08 14.48 -13.88
C ARG A 317 -6.11 15.66 -14.08
N ARG A 318 -6.18 16.66 -13.18
CA ARG A 318 -5.25 17.77 -13.16
C ARG A 318 -4.19 17.53 -12.09
N PRO A 319 -2.90 17.72 -12.42
CA PRO A 319 -1.85 17.57 -11.41
C PRO A 319 -1.96 18.68 -10.36
N THR A 320 -1.83 18.31 -9.12
CA THR A 320 -1.77 19.27 -7.98
C THR A 320 -0.46 20.05 -8.02
N ARG A 321 -0.38 21.15 -7.26
CA ARG A 321 0.87 21.92 -7.12
C ARG A 321 2.00 21.05 -6.57
N LEU A 322 1.70 20.21 -5.58
CA LEU A 322 2.65 19.24 -5.06
C LEU A 322 3.19 18.30 -6.14
N ALA A 323 2.32 17.76 -6.99
CA ALA A 323 2.73 16.85 -8.06
C ALA A 323 3.74 17.47 -9.01
N LEU A 324 3.53 18.74 -9.37
CA LEU A 324 4.43 19.49 -10.27
C LEU A 324 5.79 19.83 -9.62
N ARG A 325 5.85 19.92 -8.29
CA ARG A 325 7.05 20.28 -7.55
C ARG A 325 7.72 19.13 -6.82
N MET A 326 7.12 17.93 -6.87
CA MET A 326 7.57 16.79 -6.08
C MET A 326 9.04 16.45 -6.31
N ARG A 327 9.48 16.37 -7.56
CA ARG A 327 10.87 16.05 -7.89
C ARG A 327 11.82 17.12 -7.39
N GLU A 328 11.52 18.40 -7.60
CA GLU A 328 12.31 19.53 -7.11
C GLU A 328 12.51 19.43 -5.58
N ILE A 329 11.41 19.26 -4.83
CA ILE A 329 11.47 19.21 -3.36
C ILE A 329 12.25 17.98 -2.87
N LEU A 330 12.11 16.83 -3.51
CA LEU A 330 12.82 15.62 -3.09
C LEU A 330 14.30 15.64 -3.43
N GLU A 331 14.71 16.22 -4.56
CA GLU A 331 16.09 16.29 -5.00
C GLU A 331 16.85 17.47 -4.38
N THR A 332 16.19 18.62 -4.27
CA THR A 332 16.76 19.87 -3.75
C THR A 332 15.88 20.52 -2.69
N PRO A 333 15.66 19.86 -1.53
CA PRO A 333 14.79 20.42 -0.50
C PRO A 333 15.33 21.74 0.05
N PRO A 334 14.44 22.67 0.40
CA PRO A 334 14.80 23.85 1.16
C PRO A 334 15.55 23.48 2.46
N ASN A 335 16.50 24.32 2.90
CA ASN A 335 17.23 24.09 4.15
C ASN A 335 16.30 24.04 5.38
N THR A 336 15.21 24.80 5.34
CA THR A 336 14.18 24.83 6.38
C THR A 336 12.83 24.55 5.77
N CYS A 337 12.10 23.60 6.34
CA CYS A 337 10.73 23.30 5.95
C CYS A 337 9.75 24.15 6.79
N SER A 338 8.66 24.57 6.18
CA SER A 338 7.53 25.15 6.91
C SER A 338 6.99 24.17 7.95
N SER A 339 6.34 24.68 8.99
CA SER A 339 5.76 23.83 10.03
C SER A 339 4.63 22.95 9.46
N VAL A 340 4.65 21.68 9.84
CA VAL A 340 3.55 20.75 9.60
C VAL A 340 2.85 20.53 10.94
N PRO A 341 1.52 20.60 11.02
CA PRO A 341 0.81 20.28 12.25
C PRO A 341 1.20 18.88 12.75
N ARG A 342 1.67 18.78 13.99
CA ARG A 342 2.05 17.47 14.56
C ARG A 342 0.84 16.57 14.74
N ARG A 343 -0.28 17.15 15.18
CA ARG A 343 -1.59 16.49 15.19
C ARG A 343 -2.37 17.00 14.00
N LEU A 344 -2.73 16.09 13.13
CA LEU A 344 -3.60 16.41 12.00
C LEU A 344 -5.00 16.67 12.55
N GLY A 345 -5.68 17.67 11.99
CA GLY A 345 -6.99 18.13 12.48
C GLY A 345 -8.09 17.08 12.35
N LEU A 346 -9.31 17.48 12.69
CA LEU A 346 -10.52 16.65 12.69
C LEU A 346 -10.75 15.80 11.44
N GLU A 347 -10.26 16.24 10.27
CA GLU A 347 -10.35 15.48 9.01
C GLU A 347 -9.62 14.14 9.06
N TRP A 348 -8.50 14.05 9.79
CA TRP A 348 -7.82 12.79 10.09
C TRP A 348 -8.41 12.08 11.32
N ARG A 349 -8.90 12.83 12.29
CA ARG A 349 -9.61 12.28 13.45
C ARG A 349 -10.91 11.62 13.02
N VAL A 350 -11.73 12.30 12.22
CA VAL A 350 -12.96 11.74 11.63
C VAL A 350 -12.63 10.51 10.77
N ALA A 351 -11.52 10.54 10.02
CA ALA A 351 -11.07 9.41 9.24
C ALA A 351 -10.66 8.17 10.05
N LEU A 352 -10.27 8.34 11.33
CA LEU A 352 -9.83 7.27 12.21
C LEU A 352 -10.79 7.00 13.39
N GLU A 353 -11.66 7.97 13.75
CA GLU A 353 -12.56 7.89 14.89
C GLU A 353 -14.03 7.57 14.49
N GLU A 354 -14.48 7.89 13.28
CA GLU A 354 -15.81 7.43 12.77
C GLU A 354 -15.82 5.95 12.35
N GLY A 355 -14.74 5.25 12.55
CA GLY A 355 -14.61 3.80 12.44
C GLY A 355 -14.51 3.10 13.81
N GLY A 356 -14.93 3.74 14.88
CA GLY A 356 -15.02 3.16 16.22
C GLY A 356 -16.44 2.71 16.55
#